data_335840574edde8b602dffd02fe739762
#
_entry.id   335840574edde8b602dffd02fe739762
#
_cell.length_a   1.000
_cell.length_b   1.000
_cell.length_c   1.000
_cell.angle_alpha   90.00
_cell.angle_beta   90.00
_cell.angle_gamma   90.00
#
_symmetry.space_group_name_H-M   'P 1'
#
loop_
_entity.id
_entity.type
_entity.pdbx_description
1 polymer ?
#
loop_
_entity_poly.entity_id
_entity_poly.type
_entity_poly.pdbx_seq_one_letter_code
_entity_poly.pdbx_strand_id
1 'polypeptide(L)'
;MKNSTRRLVLGLAAVFLVCSLPVLATAQDTVTVLAGAELTRVVPPGFYFQGLSAPTQMRNSAAARFGSKRYVIVGLVDTSGYAADVRAKYEGFFITDSPISINGTALGTGAYGFGFSDDGKMQILDLAGNQVLSVSTTKDSALKRPRPLMMMKSADGLRFYNGKDYVVITAR
;
A
#
# COMPACT_ATOMS: atom_id res chain seq x y z
N MET A 1 50.48 62.72 40.61
CA MET A 1 50.69 62.49 39.13
C MET A 1 49.89 61.28 38.78
N LYS A 2 48.93 61.39 37.84
CA LYS A 2 47.81 60.46 37.57
C LYS A 2 48.19 59.50 36.46
N ASN A 3 48.15 58.19 36.72
CA ASN A 3 48.17 57.18 35.70
C ASN A 3 46.76 56.55 35.47
N SER A 4 46.25 56.90 34.33
CA SER A 4 44.97 56.40 33.86
C SER A 4 45.14 55.01 33.16
N THR A 5 44.63 53.94 33.76
CA THR A 5 44.62 52.61 33.20
C THR A 5 43.32 52.44 32.39
N ARG A 6 43.45 52.47 31.05
CA ARG A 6 42.35 52.10 30.12
C ARG A 6 42.17 50.57 30.12
N ARG A 7 41.02 50.13 30.63
CA ARG A 7 40.60 48.73 30.50
C ARG A 7 39.95 48.53 29.15
N LEU A 8 40.62 47.73 28.32
CA LEU A 8 40.13 47.25 27.04
C LEU A 8 39.15 46.09 27.31
N VAL A 9 37.85 46.29 27.06
CA VAL A 9 36.85 45.22 27.13
C VAL A 9 36.75 44.60 25.76
N LEU A 10 37.33 43.39 25.58
CA LEU A 10 37.08 42.57 24.39
C LEU A 10 35.70 41.93 24.51
N GLY A 11 34.75 42.41 23.72
CA GLY A 11 33.46 41.75 23.54
C GLY A 11 33.61 40.54 22.59
N LEU A 12 33.43 39.33 23.13
CA LEU A 12 33.39 38.11 22.36
C LEU A 12 31.99 37.92 21.76
N ALA A 13 31.79 38.31 20.51
CA ALA A 13 30.56 38.03 19.77
C ALA A 13 30.56 36.57 19.30
N ALA A 14 29.82 35.72 20.01
CA ALA A 14 29.57 34.34 19.56
C ALA A 14 28.51 34.37 18.45
N VAL A 15 28.92 34.19 17.20
CA VAL A 15 28.04 33.99 16.05
C VAL A 15 27.53 32.57 16.10
N PHE A 16 26.28 32.36 16.54
CA PHE A 16 25.57 31.09 16.38
C PHE A 16 25.15 30.94 14.92
N LEU A 17 25.95 30.20 14.14
CA LEU A 17 25.59 29.75 12.81
C LEU A 17 24.54 28.62 12.95
N VAL A 18 23.26 28.96 12.91
CA VAL A 18 22.17 27.98 12.85
C VAL A 18 22.19 27.34 11.47
N CYS A 19 22.79 26.16 11.39
CA CYS A 19 22.81 25.33 10.21
C CYS A 19 21.39 24.75 10.05
N SER A 20 20.51 25.44 9.32
CA SER A 20 19.20 24.95 8.94
C SER A 20 19.39 23.85 7.87
N LEU A 21 19.43 22.60 8.30
CA LEU A 21 19.36 21.46 7.40
C LEU A 21 17.99 21.50 6.69
N PRO A 22 17.92 21.48 5.36
CA PRO A 22 16.65 21.34 4.67
C PRO A 22 16.07 19.97 5.04
N VAL A 23 14.95 19.96 5.75
CA VAL A 23 14.11 18.77 5.89
C VAL A 23 13.62 18.47 4.48
N LEU A 24 14.21 17.47 3.83
CA LEU A 24 13.68 16.89 2.60
C LEU A 24 12.31 16.28 2.95
N ALA A 25 11.27 17.09 2.83
CA ALA A 25 9.90 16.60 2.85
C ALA A 25 9.78 15.66 1.65
N THR A 26 9.77 14.34 1.92
CA THR A 26 9.40 13.35 0.91
C THR A 26 7.97 13.68 0.53
N ALA A 27 7.78 14.19 -0.69
CA ALA A 27 6.46 14.44 -1.24
C ALA A 27 5.71 13.10 -1.23
N GLN A 28 4.78 12.96 -0.31
CA GLN A 28 3.94 11.78 -0.21
C GLN A 28 3.05 11.78 -1.46
N ASP A 29 3.21 10.78 -2.33
CA ASP A 29 2.42 10.69 -3.55
C ASP A 29 0.93 10.78 -3.23
N THR A 30 0.25 11.63 -3.99
CA THR A 30 -1.20 11.77 -3.85
C THR A 30 -1.87 10.45 -4.21
N VAL A 31 -2.52 9.80 -3.24
CA VAL A 31 -3.29 8.57 -3.46
C VAL A 31 -4.71 8.95 -3.89
N THR A 32 -5.18 8.37 -4.99
CA THR A 32 -6.55 8.50 -5.50
C THR A 32 -7.18 7.12 -5.62
N VAL A 33 -8.26 6.86 -4.90
CA VAL A 33 -9.06 5.63 -5.05
C VAL A 33 -9.99 5.80 -6.25
N LEU A 34 -9.95 4.86 -7.19
CA LEU A 34 -10.73 4.91 -8.42
C LEU A 34 -12.16 4.42 -8.19
N ALA A 35 -13.11 4.99 -8.95
CA ALA A 35 -14.51 4.63 -8.89
C ALA A 35 -15.19 4.72 -10.27
N GLY A 36 -16.37 4.10 -10.42
CA GLY A 36 -17.15 4.18 -11.64
C GLY A 36 -16.40 3.76 -12.90
N ALA A 37 -16.46 4.57 -13.95
CA ALA A 37 -15.85 4.28 -15.25
C ALA A 37 -14.31 4.17 -15.20
N GLU A 38 -13.65 4.92 -14.32
CA GLU A 38 -12.18 4.83 -14.16
C GLU A 38 -11.77 3.46 -13.60
N LEU A 39 -12.49 2.96 -12.60
CA LEU A 39 -12.26 1.63 -12.03
C LEU A 39 -12.51 0.54 -13.09
N THR A 40 -13.64 0.58 -13.79
CA THR A 40 -13.99 -0.42 -14.82
C THR A 40 -12.98 -0.48 -15.97
N ARG A 41 -12.33 0.64 -16.28
CA ARG A 41 -11.33 0.70 -17.37
C ARG A 41 -10.04 -0.03 -17.02
N VAL A 42 -9.65 -0.07 -15.75
CA VAL A 42 -8.34 -0.62 -15.32
C VAL A 42 -8.46 -2.05 -14.78
N VAL A 43 -9.62 -2.47 -14.31
CA VAL A 43 -9.85 -3.80 -13.77
C VAL A 43 -9.98 -4.81 -14.92
N PRO A 44 -9.14 -5.87 -14.98
CA PRO A 44 -9.25 -6.90 -16.01
C PRO A 44 -10.53 -7.72 -15.83
N PRO A 45 -11.18 -8.16 -16.93
CA PRO A 45 -12.43 -8.95 -16.88
C PRO A 45 -12.22 -10.38 -16.36
N GLY A 46 -10.99 -10.84 -16.31
CA GLY A 46 -10.59 -12.15 -15.80
C GLY A 46 -9.11 -12.18 -15.43
N PHE A 47 -8.70 -13.18 -14.69
CA PHE A 47 -7.33 -13.35 -14.26
C PHE A 47 -6.87 -14.79 -14.36
N TYR A 48 -5.62 -14.96 -14.85
CA TYR A 48 -5.00 -16.28 -15.00
C TYR A 48 -4.16 -16.61 -13.76
N PHE A 49 -4.43 -17.77 -13.16
CA PHE A 49 -3.71 -18.25 -12.00
C PHE A 49 -3.63 -19.76 -12.01
N GLN A 50 -2.46 -20.35 -11.78
CA GLN A 50 -2.23 -21.80 -11.73
C GLN A 50 -2.87 -22.60 -12.90
N GLY A 51 -2.67 -22.13 -14.14
CA GLY A 51 -3.15 -22.84 -15.32
C GLY A 51 -4.63 -22.61 -15.68
N LEU A 52 -5.38 -21.83 -14.88
CA LEU A 52 -6.80 -21.58 -15.09
C LEU A 52 -7.07 -20.07 -15.16
N SER A 53 -7.96 -19.67 -16.06
CA SER A 53 -8.48 -18.29 -16.11
C SER A 53 -9.86 -18.24 -15.47
N ALA A 54 -10.04 -17.34 -14.51
CA ALA A 54 -11.30 -17.13 -13.81
C ALA A 54 -11.85 -15.73 -14.06
N PRO A 55 -13.18 -15.56 -14.21
CA PRO A 55 -13.79 -14.24 -14.41
C PRO A 55 -13.70 -13.39 -13.14
N THR A 56 -13.47 -12.08 -13.33
CA THR A 56 -13.42 -11.10 -12.25
C THR A 56 -14.82 -10.78 -11.73
N GLN A 57 -14.97 -10.76 -10.42
CA GLN A 57 -16.15 -10.24 -9.76
C GLN A 57 -16.06 -8.70 -9.71
N MET A 58 -16.50 -8.01 -10.76
CA MET A 58 -16.33 -6.56 -10.91
C MET A 58 -16.84 -5.73 -9.73
N ARG A 59 -17.92 -6.17 -9.05
CA ARG A 59 -18.46 -5.49 -7.86
C ARG A 59 -17.55 -5.64 -6.62
N ASN A 60 -16.68 -6.64 -6.64
CA ASN A 60 -15.71 -6.95 -5.62
C ASN A 60 -14.30 -6.67 -6.14
N SER A 61 -14.11 -5.51 -6.76
CA SER A 61 -12.83 -5.00 -7.21
C SER A 61 -12.60 -3.59 -6.69
N ALA A 62 -11.35 -3.21 -6.56
CA ALA A 62 -10.92 -1.88 -6.17
C ALA A 62 -9.60 -1.54 -6.86
N ALA A 63 -9.36 -0.26 -7.09
CA ALA A 63 -8.08 0.21 -7.59
C ALA A 63 -7.75 1.58 -6.99
N ALA A 64 -6.47 1.86 -6.88
CA ALA A 64 -5.97 3.16 -6.49
C ALA A 64 -4.78 3.55 -7.38
N ARG A 65 -4.58 4.86 -7.51
CA ARG A 65 -3.47 5.46 -8.24
C ARG A 65 -2.60 6.26 -7.28
N PHE A 66 -1.30 6.03 -7.32
CA PHE A 66 -0.30 6.80 -6.63
C PHE A 66 0.33 7.79 -7.61
N GLY A 67 0.21 9.09 -7.32
CA GLY A 67 0.61 10.14 -8.25
C GLY A 67 -0.21 10.11 -9.55
N SER A 68 0.45 10.22 -10.71
CA SER A 68 -0.21 10.33 -12.02
C SER A 68 -0.40 9.01 -12.77
N LYS A 69 0.45 8.00 -12.52
CA LYS A 69 0.55 6.82 -13.40
C LYS A 69 0.75 5.47 -12.69
N ARG A 70 0.93 5.42 -11.36
CA ARG A 70 1.22 4.17 -10.65
C ARG A 70 -0.05 3.59 -10.06
N TYR A 71 -0.41 2.38 -10.47
CA TYR A 71 -1.66 1.73 -10.10
C TYR A 71 -1.44 0.54 -9.18
N VAL A 72 -2.37 0.36 -8.25
CA VAL A 72 -2.62 -0.90 -7.56
C VAL A 72 -4.06 -1.28 -7.84
N ILE A 73 -4.27 -2.49 -8.38
CA ILE A 73 -5.56 -2.98 -8.84
C ILE A 73 -5.80 -4.34 -8.20
N VAL A 74 -6.95 -4.53 -7.59
CA VAL A 74 -7.32 -5.79 -6.93
C VAL A 74 -8.73 -6.19 -7.33
N GLY A 75 -8.99 -7.48 -7.35
CA GLY A 75 -10.34 -7.99 -7.60
C GLY A 75 -10.48 -9.44 -7.15
N LEU A 76 -11.64 -9.77 -6.59
CA LEU A 76 -12.00 -11.16 -6.38
C LEU A 76 -12.33 -11.82 -7.72
N VAL A 77 -12.06 -13.11 -7.83
CA VAL A 77 -12.43 -13.92 -9.00
C VAL A 77 -13.37 -15.03 -8.59
N ASP A 78 -14.00 -15.66 -9.57
CA ASP A 78 -14.74 -16.91 -9.34
C ASP A 78 -13.76 -18.07 -9.17
N THR A 79 -13.57 -18.49 -7.92
CA THR A 79 -12.63 -19.57 -7.58
C THR A 79 -13.25 -20.97 -7.67
N SER A 80 -14.51 -21.12 -8.09
CA SER A 80 -15.23 -22.39 -8.09
C SER A 80 -14.57 -23.50 -8.91
N GLY A 81 -13.83 -23.13 -9.97
CA GLY A 81 -13.07 -24.06 -10.82
C GLY A 81 -11.75 -24.56 -10.24
N TYR A 82 -11.26 -23.98 -9.14
CA TYR A 82 -9.99 -24.38 -8.53
C TYR A 82 -10.15 -25.51 -7.51
N ALA A 83 -9.09 -26.28 -7.29
CA ALA A 83 -9.02 -27.29 -6.26
C ALA A 83 -9.16 -26.66 -4.84
N ALA A 84 -9.59 -27.47 -3.86
CA ALA A 84 -9.90 -26.95 -2.54
C ALA A 84 -8.70 -26.33 -1.82
N ASP A 85 -7.51 -26.90 -1.99
CA ASP A 85 -6.25 -26.40 -1.43
C ASP A 85 -5.81 -25.05 -2.04
N VAL A 86 -6.15 -24.82 -3.32
CA VAL A 86 -5.95 -23.54 -3.99
C VAL A 86 -6.93 -22.50 -3.44
N ARG A 87 -8.22 -22.85 -3.36
CA ARG A 87 -9.26 -21.94 -2.82
C ARG A 87 -9.03 -21.53 -1.37
N ALA A 88 -8.37 -22.36 -0.59
CA ALA A 88 -8.02 -22.04 0.80
C ALA A 88 -7.02 -20.87 0.95
N LYS A 89 -6.30 -20.52 -0.11
CA LYS A 89 -5.25 -19.48 -0.09
C LYS A 89 -5.37 -18.43 -1.19
N TYR A 90 -6.29 -18.62 -2.14
CA TYR A 90 -6.46 -17.77 -3.31
C TYR A 90 -7.90 -17.29 -3.44
N GLU A 91 -8.11 -15.98 -3.41
CA GLU A 91 -9.42 -15.33 -3.53
C GLU A 91 -9.51 -14.45 -4.78
N GLY A 92 -8.38 -13.93 -5.26
CA GLY A 92 -8.38 -12.99 -6.37
C GLY A 92 -6.98 -12.54 -6.78
N PHE A 93 -6.93 -11.48 -7.57
CA PHE A 93 -5.69 -10.92 -8.09
C PHE A 93 -5.30 -9.60 -7.41
N PHE A 94 -4.00 -9.39 -7.35
CA PHE A 94 -3.34 -8.18 -6.90
C PHE A 94 -2.32 -7.76 -7.96
N ILE A 95 -2.56 -6.64 -8.63
CA ILE A 95 -1.68 -6.11 -9.68
C ILE A 95 -1.09 -4.80 -9.21
N THR A 96 0.21 -4.63 -9.34
CA THR A 96 0.91 -3.36 -9.15
C THR A 96 1.87 -3.09 -10.31
N ASP A 97 1.80 -1.90 -10.89
CA ASP A 97 2.66 -1.48 -12.00
C ASP A 97 3.95 -0.77 -11.53
N SER A 98 4.14 -0.67 -10.23
CA SER A 98 5.33 -0.09 -9.60
C SER A 98 5.66 -0.80 -8.28
N PRO A 99 6.92 -0.73 -7.81
CA PRO A 99 7.26 -1.26 -6.49
C PRO A 99 6.46 -0.55 -5.39
N ILE A 100 5.94 -1.36 -4.48
CA ILE A 100 5.17 -0.90 -3.31
C ILE A 100 5.68 -1.56 -2.04
N SER A 101 5.16 -1.11 -0.90
CA SER A 101 5.31 -1.80 0.37
C SER A 101 3.94 -2.15 0.93
N ILE A 102 3.79 -3.38 1.45
CA ILE A 102 2.60 -3.84 2.16
C ILE A 102 2.99 -4.07 3.62
N ASN A 103 2.42 -3.31 4.54
CA ASN A 103 2.80 -3.29 5.97
C ASN A 103 4.33 -3.22 6.18
N GLY A 104 5.02 -2.37 5.39
CA GLY A 104 6.48 -2.23 5.45
C GLY A 104 7.27 -3.26 4.65
N THR A 105 6.67 -4.37 4.22
CA THR A 105 7.35 -5.41 3.43
C THR A 105 7.26 -5.08 1.93
N ALA A 106 8.40 -5.13 1.25
CA ALA A 106 8.50 -4.79 -0.17
C ALA A 106 7.81 -5.82 -1.07
N LEU A 107 7.10 -5.32 -2.07
CA LEU A 107 6.56 -6.10 -3.19
C LEU A 107 6.95 -5.42 -4.51
N GLY A 108 7.52 -6.18 -5.43
CA GLY A 108 7.89 -5.71 -6.77
C GLY A 108 6.67 -5.49 -7.67
N THR A 109 6.92 -4.87 -8.83
CA THR A 109 5.94 -4.77 -9.92
C THR A 109 5.55 -6.16 -10.40
N GLY A 110 4.25 -6.39 -10.61
CA GLY A 110 3.78 -7.68 -11.10
C GLY A 110 2.27 -7.87 -10.99
N ALA A 111 1.85 -9.04 -11.46
CA ALA A 111 0.50 -9.57 -11.32
C ALA A 111 0.57 -10.82 -10.43
N TYR A 112 -0.19 -10.83 -9.37
CA TYR A 112 -0.13 -11.80 -8.29
C TYR A 112 -1.51 -12.33 -7.96
N GLY A 113 -1.58 -13.55 -7.42
CA GLY A 113 -2.72 -13.99 -6.64
C GLY A 113 -2.66 -13.45 -5.21
N PHE A 114 -3.80 -13.30 -4.57
CA PHE A 114 -3.85 -13.02 -3.14
C PHE A 114 -4.97 -13.79 -2.45
N GLY A 115 -4.86 -13.90 -1.14
CA GLY A 115 -5.92 -14.36 -0.25
C GLY A 115 -5.69 -13.90 1.18
N PHE A 116 -6.75 -13.88 1.95
CA PHE A 116 -6.74 -13.64 3.39
C PHE A 116 -7.02 -14.96 4.10
N SER A 117 -6.23 -15.26 5.10
CA SER A 117 -6.37 -16.49 5.89
C SER A 117 -7.02 -16.21 7.25
N ASP A 118 -7.67 -17.22 7.79
CA ASP A 118 -8.39 -17.15 9.08
C ASP A 118 -7.45 -16.82 10.27
N ASP A 119 -6.14 -17.05 10.11
CA ASP A 119 -5.11 -16.70 11.10
C ASP A 119 -4.71 -15.21 11.06
N GLY A 120 -5.46 -14.39 10.33
CA GLY A 120 -5.26 -12.94 10.26
C GLY A 120 -4.06 -12.51 9.43
N LYS A 121 -3.78 -13.22 8.33
CA LYS A 121 -2.72 -12.86 7.39
C LYS A 121 -3.27 -12.63 5.98
N MET A 122 -2.64 -11.72 5.27
CA MET A 122 -2.76 -11.60 3.82
C MET A 122 -1.55 -12.26 3.17
N GLN A 123 -1.80 -13.10 2.19
CA GLN A 123 -0.78 -13.76 1.39
C GLN A 123 -0.79 -13.21 -0.04
N ILE A 124 0.39 -13.02 -0.61
CA ILE A 124 0.59 -12.74 -2.03
C ILE A 124 1.27 -13.95 -2.65
N LEU A 125 0.74 -14.41 -3.77
CA LEU A 125 1.17 -15.61 -4.47
C LEU A 125 1.63 -15.24 -5.88
N ASP A 126 2.68 -15.86 -6.38
CA ASP A 126 3.01 -15.78 -7.81
C ASP A 126 1.97 -16.55 -8.66
N LEU A 127 2.05 -16.45 -9.98
CA LEU A 127 1.10 -17.10 -10.87
C LEU A 127 1.18 -18.65 -10.83
N ALA A 128 2.26 -19.21 -10.30
CA ALA A 128 2.42 -20.64 -10.05
C ALA A 128 1.85 -21.07 -8.69
N GLY A 129 1.42 -20.12 -7.85
CA GLY A 129 0.84 -20.37 -6.54
C GLY A 129 1.86 -20.48 -5.41
N ASN A 130 3.13 -20.08 -5.63
CA ASN A 130 4.12 -20.00 -4.59
C ASN A 130 3.91 -18.72 -3.78
N GLN A 131 4.09 -18.79 -2.46
CA GLN A 131 3.97 -17.63 -1.60
C GLN A 131 5.17 -16.69 -1.78
N VAL A 132 4.89 -15.46 -2.24
CA VAL A 132 5.89 -14.38 -2.42
C VAL A 132 6.00 -13.54 -1.15
N LEU A 133 4.86 -13.29 -0.48
CA LEU A 133 4.77 -12.45 0.70
C LEU A 133 3.65 -12.92 1.62
N SER A 134 3.85 -12.80 2.92
CA SER A 134 2.80 -12.96 3.93
C SER A 134 2.96 -11.87 4.98
N VAL A 135 1.88 -11.15 5.27
CA VAL A 135 1.84 -10.06 6.26
C VAL A 135 0.63 -10.20 7.15
N SER A 136 0.77 -9.84 8.42
CA SER A 136 -0.37 -9.80 9.35
C SER A 136 -1.33 -8.68 8.98
N THR A 137 -2.63 -8.94 9.10
CA THR A 137 -3.69 -7.95 8.91
C THR A 137 -3.97 -7.20 10.21
N THR A 138 -4.59 -6.05 10.09
CA THR A 138 -5.15 -5.30 11.22
C THR A 138 -6.66 -5.30 11.10
N LYS A 139 -7.37 -5.52 12.21
CA LYS A 139 -8.83 -5.50 12.24
C LYS A 139 -9.35 -4.11 12.56
N ASP A 140 -10.16 -3.55 11.67
CA ASP A 140 -10.85 -2.27 11.87
C ASP A 140 -12.24 -2.52 12.47
N SER A 141 -12.32 -2.50 13.80
CA SER A 141 -13.59 -2.67 14.52
C SER A 141 -14.54 -1.48 14.33
N ALA A 142 -14.02 -0.30 14.00
CA ALA A 142 -14.81 0.91 13.79
C ALA A 142 -15.50 0.95 12.41
N LEU A 143 -15.08 0.11 11.47
CA LEU A 143 -15.67 0.05 10.13
C LEU A 143 -17.09 -0.48 10.18
N LYS A 144 -18.07 0.42 9.96
CA LYS A 144 -19.52 0.12 10.08
C LYS A 144 -20.10 -0.67 8.89
N ARG A 145 -19.52 -0.48 7.69
CA ARG A 145 -20.02 -1.07 6.44
C ARG A 145 -18.90 -1.78 5.68
N PRO A 146 -18.45 -2.95 6.18
CA PRO A 146 -17.43 -3.73 5.49
C PRO A 146 -17.97 -4.21 4.13
N ARG A 147 -17.08 -4.28 3.15
CA ARG A 147 -17.31 -4.90 1.84
C ARG A 147 -16.35 -6.06 1.68
N PRO A 148 -16.66 -7.05 0.82
CA PRO A 148 -15.70 -8.12 0.53
C PRO A 148 -14.34 -7.58 0.10
N LEU A 149 -14.32 -6.48 -0.67
CA LEU A 149 -13.10 -5.84 -1.10
C LEU A 149 -13.26 -4.34 -1.22
N MET A 150 -12.32 -3.57 -0.65
CA MET A 150 -12.34 -2.13 -0.78
C MET A 150 -10.95 -1.53 -0.51
N MET A 151 -10.73 -0.33 -1.06
CA MET A 151 -9.58 0.51 -0.76
C MET A 151 -10.01 1.82 -0.16
N MET A 152 -9.26 2.31 0.83
CA MET A 152 -9.50 3.60 1.46
C MET A 152 -8.19 4.35 1.67
N LYS A 153 -8.18 5.64 1.34
CA LYS A 153 -7.07 6.53 1.69
C LYS A 153 -7.06 6.76 3.19
N SER A 154 -5.89 6.69 3.81
CA SER A 154 -5.66 6.96 5.22
C SER A 154 -4.38 7.79 5.42
N ALA A 155 -4.14 8.28 6.64
CA ALA A 155 -2.93 9.05 6.96
C ALA A 155 -1.65 8.21 6.84
N ASP A 156 -1.75 6.88 7.07
CA ASP A 156 -0.67 5.91 7.00
C ASP A 156 -0.45 5.34 5.58
N GLY A 157 -1.29 5.70 4.61
CA GLY A 157 -1.20 5.24 3.22
C GLY A 157 -2.54 4.84 2.63
N LEU A 158 -2.53 3.81 1.79
CA LEU A 158 -3.71 3.21 1.20
C LEU A 158 -4.05 1.94 1.98
N ARG A 159 -5.20 1.90 2.65
CA ARG A 159 -5.69 0.69 3.29
C ARG A 159 -6.45 -0.17 2.29
N PHE A 160 -6.02 -1.41 2.18
CA PHE A 160 -6.67 -2.46 1.40
C PHE A 160 -7.38 -3.42 2.35
N TYR A 161 -8.70 -3.50 2.23
CA TYR A 161 -9.59 -4.26 3.11
C TYR A 161 -10.13 -5.52 2.43
N ASN A 162 -10.20 -6.60 3.20
CA ASN A 162 -11.11 -7.74 3.00
C ASN A 162 -12.03 -7.82 4.22
N GLY A 163 -13.31 -7.47 4.04
CA GLY A 163 -14.23 -7.33 5.17
C GLY A 163 -13.80 -6.22 6.12
N LYS A 164 -13.41 -6.59 7.35
CA LYS A 164 -12.88 -5.68 8.37
C LYS A 164 -11.37 -5.75 8.55
N ASP A 165 -10.73 -6.72 7.95
CA ASP A 165 -9.29 -6.90 8.04
C ASP A 165 -8.60 -6.12 6.91
N TYR A 166 -7.51 -5.42 7.24
CA TYR A 166 -6.80 -4.60 6.26
C TYR A 166 -5.29 -4.69 6.38
N VAL A 167 -4.64 -4.33 5.30
CA VAL A 167 -3.20 -4.05 5.23
C VAL A 167 -2.99 -2.63 4.72
N VAL A 168 -1.83 -2.03 5.02
CA VAL A 168 -1.44 -0.70 4.53
C VAL A 168 -0.49 -0.84 3.36
N ILE A 169 -0.82 -0.18 2.25
CA ILE A 169 0.00 -0.11 1.04
C ILE A 169 0.59 1.29 0.92
N THR A 170 1.89 1.37 0.69
CA THR A 170 2.61 2.62 0.41
C THR A 170 3.42 2.50 -0.88
N ALA A 171 3.56 3.59 -1.62
CA ALA A 171 4.47 3.66 -2.76
C ALA A 171 5.93 3.60 -2.28
N ARG A 172 6.81 3.06 -3.14
CA ARG A 172 8.25 3.02 -2.93
C ARG A 172 8.97 3.79 -4.02
#